data_37e37208462903aabd480cbe7b741ab3
#
_entry.id   37e37208462903aabd480cbe7b741ab3
#
_cell.length_a   1.000
_cell.length_b   1.000
_cell.length_c   1.000
_cell.angle_alpha   90.00
_cell.angle_beta   90.00
_cell.angle_gamma   90.00
#
_symmetry.space_group_name_H-M   'P 1'
#
loop_
_entity.id
_entity.type
_entity.pdbx_description
1 polymer ?
#
loop_
_entity_poly.entity_id
_entity_poly.type
_entity_poly.pdbx_seq_one_letter_code
_entity_poly.pdbx_strand_id
1 'polypeptide(L)'
;MKKILIMNGPNLNLLGMREPDKYGATTLAELEVMCAKKTAECGYGVEFFQSNHEGDLVDKIHEAGNSYKAGLLKGVIFNPGAYTHTSIALHDAIIGVGGLPVVEVHISNVHAREPFRHQSYISPVAASIIIGCGVYGYILAI
;
A
#
# COMPACT_ATOMS: atom_id res chain seq x y z
N MET A 1 13.37 9.85 -14.18
CA MET A 1 12.00 10.02 -13.64
C MET A 1 11.88 9.19 -12.38
N LYS A 2 11.51 9.81 -11.26
CA LYS A 2 11.25 9.08 -10.02
C LYS A 2 9.99 8.24 -10.15
N LYS A 3 9.97 7.13 -9.44
CA LYS A 3 8.82 6.22 -9.39
C LYS A 3 8.07 6.34 -8.07
N ILE A 4 6.80 5.97 -8.11
CA ILE A 4 6.01 5.67 -6.91
C ILE A 4 5.87 4.14 -6.87
N LEU A 5 6.17 3.54 -5.73
CA LEU A 5 5.91 2.12 -5.51
C LEU A 5 4.51 1.95 -4.92
N ILE A 6 3.70 1.14 -5.57
CA ILE A 6 2.38 0.73 -5.05
C ILE A 6 2.50 -0.72 -4.63
N MET A 7 2.42 -0.95 -3.32
CA MET A 7 2.68 -2.24 -2.71
C MET A 7 1.41 -2.76 -2.04
N ASN A 8 1.03 -4.00 -2.36
CA ASN A 8 -0.17 -4.65 -1.89
C ASN A 8 0.16 -5.93 -1.14
N GLY A 9 -0.45 -6.10 0.01
CA GLY A 9 -0.27 -7.25 0.89
C GLY A 9 -1.18 -8.42 0.55
N PRO A 10 -1.41 -9.32 1.54
CA PRO A 10 -2.07 -10.59 1.32
C PRO A 10 -3.51 -10.42 0.83
N ASN A 11 -3.88 -11.33 -0.04
CA ASN A 11 -5.21 -11.43 -0.63
C ASN A 11 -5.60 -10.31 -1.60
N LEU A 12 -4.78 -9.29 -1.80
CA LEU A 12 -5.07 -8.21 -2.75
C LEU A 12 -5.01 -8.70 -4.21
N ASN A 13 -4.34 -9.83 -4.46
CA ASN A 13 -4.38 -10.50 -5.74
C ASN A 13 -5.79 -11.00 -6.09
N LEU A 14 -6.67 -11.16 -5.09
CA LEU A 14 -8.06 -11.58 -5.27
C LEU A 14 -9.03 -10.40 -5.41
N LEU A 15 -8.51 -9.19 -5.51
CA LEU A 15 -9.34 -7.99 -5.62
C LEU A 15 -10.30 -8.11 -6.82
N GLY A 16 -11.57 -7.74 -6.62
CA GLY A 16 -12.63 -7.88 -7.61
C GLY A 16 -13.30 -9.24 -7.65
N MET A 17 -12.71 -10.25 -6.98
CA MET A 17 -13.21 -11.62 -6.97
C MET A 17 -13.72 -12.08 -5.60
N ARG A 18 -13.33 -11.38 -4.51
CA ARG A 18 -13.77 -11.70 -3.15
C ARG A 18 -14.53 -10.53 -2.55
N GLU A 19 -15.64 -10.84 -1.86
CA GLU A 19 -16.45 -9.86 -1.13
C GLU A 19 -16.64 -8.54 -1.90
N PRO A 20 -17.24 -8.57 -3.14
CA PRO A 20 -17.39 -7.34 -3.93
C PRO A 20 -18.20 -6.25 -3.26
N ASP A 21 -19.07 -6.61 -2.32
CA ASP A 21 -19.85 -5.68 -1.48
C ASP A 21 -18.96 -4.84 -0.55
N LYS A 22 -17.78 -5.35 -0.17
CA LYS A 22 -16.82 -4.65 0.69
C LYS A 22 -15.69 -3.97 -0.10
N TYR A 23 -15.19 -4.63 -1.14
CA TYR A 23 -13.98 -4.22 -1.85
C TYR A 23 -14.26 -3.74 -3.28
N GLY A 24 -15.53 -3.85 -3.76
CA GLY A 24 -15.89 -3.54 -5.13
C GLY A 24 -15.49 -4.62 -6.12
N ALA A 25 -15.85 -4.41 -7.38
CA ALA A 25 -15.62 -5.38 -8.48
C ALA A 25 -14.36 -5.07 -9.28
N THR A 26 -13.66 -3.97 -9.01
CA THR A 26 -12.42 -3.62 -9.70
C THR A 26 -11.32 -4.63 -9.37
N THR A 27 -10.72 -5.22 -10.38
CA THR A 27 -9.60 -6.16 -10.19
C THR A 27 -8.29 -5.43 -9.88
N LEU A 28 -7.29 -6.16 -9.38
CA LEU A 28 -5.97 -5.59 -9.16
C LEU A 28 -5.35 -5.05 -10.46
N ALA A 29 -5.50 -5.80 -11.57
CA ALA A 29 -5.00 -5.37 -12.87
C ALA A 29 -5.64 -4.06 -13.33
N GLU A 30 -6.96 -3.92 -13.15
CA GLU A 30 -7.67 -2.69 -13.48
C GLU A 30 -7.24 -1.53 -12.59
N LEU A 31 -7.03 -1.78 -11.30
CA LEU A 31 -6.51 -0.79 -10.37
C LEU A 31 -5.12 -0.32 -10.78
N GLU A 32 -4.25 -1.24 -11.18
CA GLU A 32 -2.91 -0.89 -11.66
C GLU A 32 -2.95 0.03 -12.88
N VAL A 33 -3.87 -0.20 -13.82
CA VAL A 33 -4.07 0.67 -14.98
C VAL A 33 -4.49 2.08 -14.53
N MET A 34 -5.42 2.18 -13.59
CA MET A 34 -5.86 3.47 -13.03
C MET A 34 -4.71 4.22 -12.37
N CYS A 35 -3.92 3.52 -11.58
CA CYS A 35 -2.78 4.11 -10.87
C CYS A 35 -1.67 4.54 -11.84
N ALA A 36 -1.37 3.73 -12.86
CA ALA A 36 -0.37 4.07 -13.86
C ALA A 36 -0.74 5.37 -14.60
N LYS A 37 -2.01 5.53 -14.93
CA LYS A 37 -2.50 6.76 -15.55
C LYS A 37 -2.30 7.96 -14.63
N LYS A 38 -2.67 7.83 -13.37
CA LYS A 38 -2.58 8.93 -12.40
C LYS A 38 -1.14 9.31 -12.10
N THR A 39 -0.25 8.34 -11.90
CA THR A 39 1.17 8.63 -11.64
C THR A 39 1.80 9.37 -12.83
N ALA A 40 1.47 8.94 -14.07
CA ALA A 40 1.95 9.60 -15.26
C ALA A 40 1.47 11.05 -15.34
N GLU A 41 0.20 11.32 -15.03
CA GLU A 41 -0.35 12.67 -14.96
C GLU A 41 0.41 13.56 -13.96
N CYS A 42 0.91 12.95 -12.88
CA CYS A 42 1.67 13.66 -11.85
C CYS A 42 3.17 13.75 -12.16
N GLY A 43 3.63 13.19 -13.27
CA GLY A 43 5.02 13.24 -13.68
C GLY A 43 5.90 12.16 -13.08
N TYR A 44 5.33 11.07 -12.60
CA TYR A 44 6.07 9.96 -11.99
C TYR A 44 5.92 8.66 -12.79
N GLY A 45 6.95 7.82 -12.73
CA GLY A 45 6.82 6.42 -13.09
C GLY A 45 6.12 5.66 -11.96
N VAL A 46 5.79 4.40 -12.20
CA VAL A 46 5.14 3.55 -11.21
C VAL A 46 5.76 2.15 -11.22
N GLU A 47 5.84 1.56 -10.04
CA GLU A 47 6.19 0.15 -9.85
C GLU A 47 5.11 -0.49 -9.01
N PHE A 48 4.68 -1.70 -9.39
CA PHE A 48 3.68 -2.45 -8.66
C PHE A 48 4.30 -3.69 -8.04
N PHE A 49 3.92 -3.99 -6.81
CA PHE A 49 4.35 -5.19 -6.11
C PHE A 49 3.18 -5.72 -5.28
N GLN A 50 2.95 -7.03 -5.33
CA GLN A 50 1.95 -7.69 -4.50
C GLN A 50 2.55 -8.98 -3.98
N SER A 51 2.36 -9.28 -2.71
CA SER A 51 2.74 -10.56 -2.12
C SER A 51 1.83 -10.93 -0.96
N ASN A 52 1.61 -12.24 -0.83
CA ASN A 52 0.94 -12.81 0.34
C ASN A 52 1.92 -13.10 1.49
N HIS A 53 3.22 -12.96 1.24
CA HIS A 53 4.27 -13.32 2.19
C HIS A 53 4.82 -12.08 2.89
N GLU A 54 4.78 -12.10 4.22
CA GLU A 54 5.25 -10.97 5.04
C GLU A 54 6.72 -10.66 4.78
N GLY A 55 7.56 -11.70 4.67
CA GLY A 55 9.00 -11.54 4.39
C GLY A 55 9.28 -10.86 3.06
N ASP A 56 8.50 -11.15 2.03
CA ASP A 56 8.64 -10.49 0.72
C ASP A 56 8.32 -9.00 0.83
N LEU A 57 7.33 -8.65 1.64
CA LEU A 57 6.95 -7.25 1.87
C LEU A 57 8.03 -6.52 2.66
N VAL A 58 8.63 -7.17 3.65
CA VAL A 58 9.77 -6.62 4.42
C VAL A 58 10.95 -6.34 3.49
N ASP A 59 11.32 -7.31 2.66
CA ASP A 59 12.42 -7.17 1.70
C ASP A 59 12.15 -6.05 0.71
N LYS A 60 10.90 -5.93 0.25
CA LYS A 60 10.52 -4.85 -0.68
C LYS A 60 10.61 -3.47 -0.04
N ILE A 61 10.29 -3.34 1.24
CA ILE A 61 10.48 -2.09 1.98
C ILE A 61 11.96 -1.73 2.06
N HIS A 62 12.83 -2.70 2.33
CA HIS A 62 14.28 -2.47 2.35
C HIS A 62 14.79 -1.98 0.99
N GLU A 63 14.36 -2.63 -0.09
CA GLU A 63 14.69 -2.23 -1.45
C GLU A 63 14.18 -0.81 -1.75
N ALA A 64 12.94 -0.51 -1.37
CA ALA A 64 12.34 0.82 -1.56
C ALA A 64 13.11 1.89 -0.80
N GLY A 65 13.57 1.59 0.42
CA GLY A 65 14.38 2.51 1.21
C GLY A 65 15.68 2.86 0.51
N ASN A 66 16.36 1.87 -0.08
CA ASN A 66 17.58 2.09 -0.86
C ASN A 66 17.30 2.95 -2.10
N SER A 67 16.22 2.65 -2.82
CA SER A 67 15.82 3.42 -4.02
C SER A 67 15.46 4.86 -3.66
N TYR A 68 14.81 5.07 -2.53
CA TYR A 68 14.47 6.40 -2.05
C TYR A 68 15.73 7.23 -1.75
N LYS A 69 16.69 6.63 -1.04
CA LYS A 69 17.97 7.28 -0.73
C LYS A 69 18.79 7.60 -1.98
N ALA A 70 18.68 6.77 -3.00
CA ALA A 70 19.34 6.98 -4.29
C ALA A 70 18.62 8.01 -5.17
N GLY A 71 17.51 8.56 -4.74
CA GLY A 71 16.74 9.54 -5.51
C GLY A 71 15.90 8.97 -6.63
N LEU A 72 15.70 7.65 -6.66
CA LEU A 72 14.96 6.93 -7.71
C LEU A 72 13.49 6.70 -7.38
N LEU A 73 13.13 6.80 -6.10
CA LEU A 73 11.77 6.56 -5.61
C LEU A 73 11.25 7.80 -4.89
N LYS A 74 9.99 8.15 -5.16
CA LYS A 74 9.31 9.26 -4.48
C LYS A 74 8.77 8.83 -3.11
N GLY A 75 8.22 7.63 -3.04
CA GLY A 75 7.62 7.06 -1.85
C GLY A 75 6.84 5.79 -2.16
N VAL A 76 6.17 5.29 -1.14
CA VAL A 76 5.42 4.03 -1.21
C VAL A 76 3.96 4.27 -0.85
N ILE A 77 3.05 3.75 -1.66
CA ILE A 77 1.64 3.61 -1.33
C ILE A 77 1.47 2.15 -0.93
N PHE A 78 1.08 1.92 0.33
CA PHE A 78 1.07 0.59 0.90
C PHE A 78 -0.31 0.22 1.43
N ASN A 79 -0.91 -0.81 0.83
CA ASN A 79 -2.06 -1.51 1.38
C ASN A 79 -1.56 -2.81 2.00
N PRO A 80 -1.34 -2.86 3.32
CA PRO A 80 -0.79 -4.06 3.97
C PRO A 80 -1.79 -5.21 4.06
N GLY A 81 -3.07 -4.95 3.76
CA GLY A 81 -4.12 -5.92 4.00
C GLY A 81 -4.21 -6.26 5.48
N ALA A 82 -4.44 -7.51 5.81
CA ALA A 82 -4.56 -7.97 7.19
C ALA A 82 -3.26 -7.80 8.01
N TYR A 83 -2.11 -7.71 7.37
CA TYR A 83 -0.84 -7.52 8.09
C TYR A 83 -0.77 -6.19 8.82
N THR A 84 -1.60 -5.21 8.47
CA THR A 84 -1.66 -3.95 9.22
C THR A 84 -2.04 -4.17 10.68
N HIS A 85 -2.83 -5.23 10.95
CA HIS A 85 -3.34 -5.54 12.28
C HIS A 85 -2.40 -6.43 13.11
N THR A 86 -1.37 -7.00 12.49
CA THR A 86 -0.54 -8.05 13.11
C THR A 86 0.97 -7.85 12.97
N SER A 87 1.44 -7.10 11.96
CA SER A 87 2.85 -7.12 11.61
C SER A 87 3.67 -6.02 12.27
N ILE A 88 4.29 -6.37 13.38
CA ILE A 88 5.35 -5.55 13.98
C ILE A 88 6.58 -5.55 13.06
N ALA A 89 6.83 -6.65 12.33
CA ALA A 89 7.97 -6.73 11.42
C ALA A 89 7.90 -5.69 10.30
N LEU A 90 6.72 -5.45 9.73
CA LEU A 90 6.54 -4.41 8.72
C LEU A 90 6.69 -3.00 9.31
N HIS A 91 6.15 -2.78 10.50
CA HIS A 91 6.36 -1.54 11.26
C HIS A 91 7.86 -1.26 11.42
N ASP A 92 8.60 -2.25 11.89
CA ASP A 92 10.04 -2.11 12.12
C ASP A 92 10.84 -1.91 10.84
N ALA A 93 10.42 -2.55 9.74
CA ALA A 93 11.05 -2.37 8.43
C ALA A 93 10.93 -0.92 7.94
N ILE A 94 9.77 -0.31 8.09
CA ILE A 94 9.54 1.09 7.68
C ILE A 94 10.42 2.03 8.50
N ILE A 95 10.49 1.84 9.81
CA ILE A 95 11.39 2.64 10.68
C ILE A 95 12.84 2.40 10.28
N GLY A 96 13.21 1.15 10.05
CA GLY A 96 14.58 0.72 9.81
C GLY A 96 15.21 1.34 8.57
N VAL A 97 14.44 1.58 7.53
CA VAL A 97 14.98 2.20 6.30
C VAL A 97 15.17 3.72 6.42
N GLY A 98 14.56 4.35 7.41
CA GLY A 98 14.77 5.76 7.74
C GLY A 98 14.30 6.74 6.67
N GLY A 99 13.22 7.46 6.96
CA GLY A 99 12.76 8.58 6.14
C GLY A 99 11.98 8.23 4.88
N LEU A 100 11.76 6.96 4.58
CA LEU A 100 10.94 6.54 3.43
C LEU A 100 9.48 6.98 3.66
N PRO A 101 8.91 7.82 2.78
CA PRO A 101 7.50 8.20 2.92
C PRO A 101 6.60 7.03 2.54
N VAL A 102 5.72 6.65 3.46
CA VAL A 102 4.74 5.57 3.24
C VAL A 102 3.34 6.13 3.49
N VAL A 103 2.45 5.99 2.52
CA VAL A 103 1.03 6.27 2.70
C VAL A 103 0.30 4.95 2.83
N GLU A 104 -0.34 4.74 3.98
CA GLU A 104 -1.14 3.55 4.24
C GLU A 104 -2.52 3.71 3.60
N VAL A 105 -2.96 2.70 2.83
CA VAL A 105 -4.27 2.70 2.17
C VAL A 105 -5.05 1.44 2.55
N HIS A 106 -6.31 1.61 2.88
CA HIS A 106 -7.29 0.53 3.05
C HIS A 106 -8.52 0.83 2.23
N ILE A 107 -8.99 -0.18 1.45
CA ILE A 107 -10.15 -0.04 0.57
C ILE A 107 -11.42 0.09 1.39
N SER A 108 -11.61 -0.79 2.38
CA SER A 108 -12.78 -0.77 3.25
C SER A 108 -12.57 0.13 4.46
N ASN A 109 -13.68 0.54 5.09
CA ASN A 109 -13.59 1.21 6.39
C ASN A 109 -13.34 0.16 7.48
N VAL A 110 -12.08 0.00 7.86
CA VAL A 110 -11.66 -0.99 8.86
C VAL A 110 -12.29 -0.75 10.23
N HIS A 111 -12.68 0.49 10.53
CA HIS A 111 -13.31 0.84 11.81
C HIS A 111 -14.79 0.46 11.88
N ALA A 112 -15.41 0.13 10.75
CA ALA A 112 -16.77 -0.37 10.66
C ALA A 112 -16.83 -1.90 10.64
N ARG A 113 -15.70 -2.57 10.82
CA ARG A 113 -15.55 -4.03 10.78
C ARG A 113 -15.24 -4.58 12.17
N GLU A 114 -14.74 -5.81 12.24
CA GLU A 114 -14.45 -6.48 13.52
C GLU A 114 -13.44 -5.67 14.35
N PRO A 115 -13.54 -5.72 15.70
CA PRO A 115 -12.65 -4.94 16.57
C PRO A 115 -11.15 -5.17 16.33
N PHE A 116 -10.73 -6.39 15.91
CA PHE A 116 -9.32 -6.66 15.64
C PHE A 116 -8.77 -5.89 14.44
N ARG A 117 -9.65 -5.28 13.61
CA ARG A 117 -9.27 -4.45 12.46
C ARG A 117 -9.13 -2.97 12.82
N HIS A 118 -9.40 -2.59 14.07
CA HIS A 118 -9.34 -1.18 14.48
C HIS A 118 -7.92 -0.73 14.82
N GLN A 119 -6.97 -1.66 14.97
CA GLN A 119 -5.58 -1.35 15.26
C GLN A 119 -4.71 -1.52 14.01
N SER A 120 -3.80 -0.57 13.78
CA SER A 120 -2.77 -0.68 12.74
C SER A 120 -1.39 -0.49 13.36
N TYR A 121 -0.47 -1.39 13.06
CA TYR A 121 0.95 -1.24 13.37
C TYR A 121 1.66 -0.37 12.34
N ILE A 122 1.03 -0.12 11.19
CA ILE A 122 1.61 0.67 10.10
C ILE A 122 1.29 2.15 10.29
N SER A 123 0.08 2.49 10.73
CA SER A 123 -0.35 3.88 10.89
C SER A 123 0.61 4.76 11.69
N PRO A 124 1.18 4.30 12.83
CA PRO A 124 2.10 5.14 13.60
C PRO A 124 3.38 5.52 12.87
N VAL A 125 3.77 4.76 11.85
CA VAL A 125 5.01 5.01 11.08
C VAL A 125 4.73 5.47 9.65
N ALA A 126 3.47 5.61 9.27
CA ALA A 126 3.06 6.13 7.97
C ALA A 126 3.09 7.66 7.96
N ALA A 127 3.38 8.24 6.80
CA ALA A 127 3.29 9.68 6.59
C ALA A 127 1.83 10.15 6.51
N SER A 128 0.94 9.29 6.02
CA SER A 128 -0.48 9.59 5.84
C SER A 128 -1.28 8.29 5.79
N ILE A 129 -2.58 8.37 6.06
CA ILE A 129 -3.48 7.22 6.10
C ILE A 129 -4.75 7.57 5.34
N ILE A 130 -5.16 6.69 4.42
CA ILE A 130 -6.41 6.82 3.66
C ILE A 130 -7.21 5.54 3.84
N ILE A 131 -8.39 5.66 4.41
CA ILE A 131 -9.23 4.51 4.79
C ILE A 131 -10.65 4.71 4.24
N GLY A 132 -11.22 3.66 3.63
CA GLY A 132 -12.64 3.62 3.34
C GLY A 132 -13.08 4.32 2.06
N CYS A 133 -12.15 4.68 1.19
CA CYS A 133 -12.46 5.36 -0.08
C CYS A 133 -12.53 4.40 -1.27
N GLY A 134 -12.65 3.10 -1.03
CA GLY A 134 -12.59 2.11 -2.09
C GLY A 134 -11.25 2.14 -2.80
N VAL A 135 -11.22 1.73 -4.05
CA VAL A 135 -9.99 1.77 -4.86
C VAL A 135 -9.53 3.19 -5.17
N TYR A 136 -10.43 4.17 -5.07
CA TYR A 136 -10.07 5.57 -5.27
C TYR A 136 -9.07 6.07 -4.21
N GLY A 137 -8.97 5.38 -3.07
CA GLY A 137 -7.98 5.70 -2.05
C GLY A 137 -6.55 5.67 -2.57
N TYR A 138 -6.23 4.78 -3.51
CA TYR A 138 -4.92 4.75 -4.16
C TYR A 138 -4.68 6.00 -4.99
N ILE A 139 -5.71 6.49 -5.67
CA ILE A 139 -5.62 7.72 -6.47
C ILE A 139 -5.38 8.94 -5.56
N LEU A 140 -6.05 8.98 -4.41
CA LEU A 140 -5.85 10.05 -3.43
C LEU A 140 -4.43 10.01 -2.83
N ALA A 141 -3.84 8.82 -2.71
CA ALA A 141 -2.49 8.66 -2.16
C ALA A 141 -1.40 9.12 -3.12
N ILE A 142 -1.65 9.03 -4.43
CA ILE A 142 -0.73 9.50 -5.47
C ILE A 142 -0.67 11.02 -5.46
#